data_f5db7df37e9e12870b4cfe29c31e63ce
#
_entry.id   f5db7df37e9e12870b4cfe29c31e63ce
#
_cell.length_a   1.000
_cell.length_b   1.000
_cell.length_c   1.000
_cell.angle_alpha   90.00
_cell.angle_beta   90.00
_cell.angle_gamma   90.00
#
_symmetry.space_group_name_H-M   'P 1'
#
loop_
_entity.id
_entity.type
_entity.pdbx_description
1 polymer ?
#
loop_
_entity_poly.entity_id
_entity_poly.type
_entity_poly.pdbx_seq_one_letter_code
_entity_poly.pdbx_strand_id
1 'polypeptide(L)'
;MVEELTRDALLQLLAQQAAQIAEQAAQIKLLIEENARLKKHTLQLERQVKRSVAPHSRERPKADPKPPGRTAGQGTFTFKHAPARDGVMRVIDVESANICPSCQTPLDLAAYKTDLAFITELPRVKPEVTQYNVPVTRCPSCGKDVRGEHPDLCRNQRGATAHRLGPRLIAAAQYLHHGLGLPERKVPDVLHSLCGVAVTQGALNQATTRTTAAGTPMATAYQEIKAAVQSSSVVHQDDTGWRINGVQAWLQVACTPQHVLFQIRTRHTHQQLLELLGEAFQGTLVADRYTVYDHAAFMTGKHQKCTHHVIRNVQEAMVLHEGRPGQGIVYATRLLQAFQDAHTLHRQLRRNEITLEQYRGAGYAVETRVTGLLNRVTLQSKVNERLRKGLLKHHQRGNLLRFLEDPSIPPTNNAAERALRSGVIARKVSQCSKTQRGADSDAMIKSVVETARRHAQHPLDVLVGLQVRAAPR
;
A
#
# COMPACT_ATOMS: atom_id res chain seq x y z
N MET A 1 -68.12 23.91 40.54
CA MET A 1 -68.00 25.30 40.08
C MET A 1 -66.79 25.36 39.17
N VAL A 2 -67.01 25.52 37.91
CA VAL A 2 -65.91 25.78 36.92
C VAL A 2 -65.75 27.29 36.96
N GLU A 3 -64.64 27.79 37.49
CA GLU A 3 -64.30 29.22 37.39
C GLU A 3 -64.21 29.60 35.93
N GLU A 4 -65.08 30.47 35.45
CA GLU A 4 -65.00 31.11 34.13
C GLU A 4 -63.76 31.99 34.12
N LEU A 5 -62.70 31.52 33.47
CA LEU A 5 -61.54 32.33 33.21
C LEU A 5 -61.91 33.53 32.34
N THR A 6 -61.58 34.71 32.83
CA THR A 6 -61.84 35.97 32.09
C THR A 6 -61.07 35.96 30.77
N ARG A 7 -61.60 36.62 29.76
CA ARG A 7 -60.97 36.72 28.41
C ARG A 7 -59.47 37.14 28.48
N ASP A 8 -59.14 38.02 29.40
CA ASP A 8 -57.76 38.51 29.61
C ASP A 8 -56.87 37.46 30.24
N ALA A 9 -57.39 36.62 31.16
CA ALA A 9 -56.62 35.49 31.70
C ALA A 9 -56.32 34.39 30.64
N LEU A 10 -57.26 34.14 29.72
CA LEU A 10 -57.07 33.25 28.60
C LEU A 10 -56.01 33.78 27.61
N LEU A 11 -56.03 35.09 27.33
CA LEU A 11 -55.01 35.72 26.45
C LEU A 11 -53.65 35.71 27.10
N GLN A 12 -53.50 35.89 28.37
CA GLN A 12 -52.22 35.74 29.10
C GLN A 12 -51.72 34.31 29.08
N LEU A 13 -52.60 33.33 29.27
CA LEU A 13 -52.22 31.92 29.19
C LEU A 13 -51.74 31.51 27.79
N LEU A 14 -52.40 31.98 26.73
CA LEU A 14 -52.01 31.77 25.34
C LEU A 14 -50.68 32.45 25.04
N ALA A 15 -50.42 33.63 25.54
CA ALA A 15 -49.14 34.32 25.39
C ALA A 15 -47.99 33.57 26.09
N GLN A 16 -48.25 33.05 27.32
CA GLN A 16 -47.28 32.20 28.02
C GLN A 16 -46.98 30.91 27.27
N GLN A 17 -48.01 30.20 26.76
CA GLN A 17 -47.82 28.98 25.97
C GLN A 17 -47.09 29.28 24.68
N ALA A 18 -47.36 30.35 23.97
CA ALA A 18 -46.66 30.76 22.78
C ALA A 18 -45.17 31.04 23.06
N ALA A 19 -44.85 31.71 24.17
CA ALA A 19 -43.47 31.94 24.60
C ALA A 19 -42.76 30.63 24.92
N GLN A 20 -43.42 29.71 25.64
CA GLN A 20 -42.87 28.40 25.97
C GLN A 20 -42.60 27.52 24.72
N ILE A 21 -43.51 27.55 23.75
CA ILE A 21 -43.35 26.86 22.47
C ILE A 21 -42.17 27.46 21.70
N ALA A 22 -42.02 28.78 21.69
CA ALA A 22 -40.90 29.44 21.04
C ALA A 22 -39.55 29.06 21.67
N GLU A 23 -39.49 28.99 23.00
CA GLU A 23 -38.31 28.56 23.76
C GLU A 23 -37.97 27.10 23.48
N GLN A 24 -38.94 26.19 23.52
CA GLN A 24 -38.77 24.78 23.17
C GLN A 24 -38.29 24.59 21.71
N ALA A 25 -38.84 25.35 20.78
CA ALA A 25 -38.39 25.34 19.38
C ALA A 25 -36.94 25.76 19.24
N ALA A 26 -36.49 26.77 19.99
CA ALA A 26 -35.10 27.21 20.03
C ALA A 26 -34.18 26.12 20.63
N GLN A 27 -34.60 25.48 21.74
CA GLN A 27 -33.85 24.35 22.35
C GLN A 27 -33.75 23.15 21.39
N ILE A 28 -34.85 22.78 20.74
CA ILE A 28 -34.85 21.70 19.73
C ILE A 28 -33.88 22.01 18.60
N LYS A 29 -33.82 23.24 18.12
CA LYS A 29 -32.87 23.66 17.06
C LYS A 29 -31.41 23.49 17.50
N LEU A 30 -31.08 23.91 18.72
CA LEU A 30 -29.73 23.73 19.29
C LEU A 30 -29.37 22.26 19.44
N LEU A 31 -30.28 21.44 19.95
CA LEU A 31 -30.07 19.99 20.09
C LEU A 31 -29.88 19.29 18.74
N ILE A 32 -30.57 19.71 17.68
CA ILE A 32 -30.39 19.21 16.33
C ILE A 32 -28.99 19.57 15.79
N GLU A 33 -28.53 20.79 16.03
CA GLU A 33 -27.22 21.25 15.63
C GLU A 33 -26.09 20.49 16.37
N GLU A 34 -26.28 20.29 17.68
CA GLU A 34 -25.32 19.52 18.49
C GLU A 34 -25.29 18.03 18.13
N ASN A 35 -26.45 17.40 17.91
CA ASN A 35 -26.51 16.04 17.40
C ASN A 35 -25.80 15.88 16.03
N ALA A 36 -25.94 16.85 15.14
CA ALA A 36 -25.22 16.85 13.86
C ALA A 36 -23.70 16.98 14.07
N ARG A 37 -23.26 17.80 15.02
CA ARG A 37 -21.86 17.96 15.41
C ARG A 37 -21.29 16.67 16.02
N LEU A 38 -22.00 16.05 16.96
CA LEU A 38 -21.61 14.80 17.60
C LEU A 38 -21.54 13.65 16.61
N LYS A 39 -22.51 13.49 15.70
CA LYS A 39 -22.47 12.50 14.62
C LYS A 39 -21.25 12.69 13.71
N LYS A 40 -20.91 13.93 13.38
CA LYS A 40 -19.71 14.25 12.60
C LYS A 40 -18.43 13.87 13.35
N HIS A 41 -18.36 14.17 14.64
CA HIS A 41 -17.24 13.84 15.50
C HIS A 41 -17.08 12.33 15.68
N THR A 42 -18.17 11.61 15.89
CA THR A 42 -18.18 10.13 15.97
C THR A 42 -17.67 9.50 14.67
N LEU A 43 -18.14 9.96 13.51
CA LEU A 43 -17.63 9.52 12.21
C LEU A 43 -16.14 9.83 12.04
N GLN A 44 -15.67 10.96 12.55
CA GLN A 44 -14.25 11.32 12.49
C GLN A 44 -13.40 10.45 13.42
N LEU A 45 -13.88 10.15 14.63
CA LEU A 45 -13.25 9.23 15.57
C LEU A 45 -13.23 7.80 15.02
N GLU A 46 -14.32 7.32 14.44
CA GLU A 46 -14.36 6.01 13.77
C GLU A 46 -13.37 5.91 12.61
N ARG A 47 -13.21 6.98 11.83
CA ARG A 47 -12.18 7.05 10.77
C ARG A 47 -10.76 7.01 11.35
N GLN A 48 -10.51 7.69 12.47
CA GLN A 48 -9.22 7.67 13.17
C GLN A 48 -8.93 6.29 13.75
N VAL A 49 -9.91 5.66 14.39
CA VAL A 49 -9.82 4.29 14.92
C VAL A 49 -9.60 3.28 13.79
N LYS A 50 -10.34 3.39 12.67
CA LYS A 50 -10.11 2.53 11.47
C LYS A 50 -8.70 2.68 10.89
N ARG A 51 -8.10 3.87 10.97
CA ARG A 51 -6.71 4.12 10.51
C ARG A 51 -5.65 3.57 11.46
N SER A 52 -5.94 3.46 12.75
CA SER A 52 -4.99 2.99 13.78
C SER A 52 -5.02 1.48 14.01
N VAL A 53 -6.00 0.79 13.47
CA VAL A 53 -6.24 -0.63 13.72
C VAL A 53 -5.47 -1.55 12.75
N ALA A 54 -5.20 -2.78 13.20
CA ALA A 54 -4.53 -3.88 12.51
C ALA A 54 -4.94 -4.05 11.03
N PRO A 55 -4.09 -4.67 10.17
CA PRO A 55 -4.31 -4.75 8.72
C PRO A 55 -5.61 -5.43 8.29
N HIS A 56 -6.35 -6.02 9.23
CA HIS A 56 -7.66 -6.61 8.97
C HIS A 56 -8.75 -5.56 9.10
N SER A 57 -9.60 -5.45 8.09
CA SER A 57 -10.83 -4.68 8.16
C SER A 57 -11.67 -5.19 9.33
N ARG A 58 -12.05 -4.28 10.25
CA ARG A 58 -13.10 -4.54 11.24
C ARG A 58 -14.47 -4.16 10.69
N GLU A 59 -14.70 -4.41 9.42
CA GLU A 59 -16.05 -4.35 8.86
C GLU A 59 -16.93 -5.34 9.61
N ARG A 60 -18.20 -5.03 9.72
CA ARG A 60 -19.18 -5.99 10.28
C ARG A 60 -19.02 -7.32 9.55
N PRO A 61 -19.06 -8.45 10.26
CA PRO A 61 -19.00 -9.75 9.61
C PRO A 61 -20.00 -9.80 8.47
N LYS A 62 -19.58 -10.30 7.32
CA LYS A 62 -20.49 -10.51 6.19
C LYS A 62 -21.56 -11.48 6.63
N ALA A 63 -22.82 -11.22 6.28
CA ALA A 63 -23.93 -12.10 6.57
C ALA A 63 -23.72 -13.50 5.96
N ASP A 64 -23.04 -13.55 4.82
CA ASP A 64 -22.65 -14.79 4.13
C ASP A 64 -21.14 -14.71 3.79
N PRO A 65 -20.23 -15.12 4.71
CA PRO A 65 -18.81 -15.14 4.45
C PRO A 65 -18.48 -16.29 3.50
N LYS A 66 -17.81 -15.99 2.40
CA LYS A 66 -17.25 -17.04 1.54
C LYS A 66 -16.34 -17.94 2.38
N PRO A 67 -16.43 -19.26 2.28
CA PRO A 67 -15.53 -20.17 2.96
C PRO A 67 -14.09 -19.84 2.62
N PRO A 68 -13.17 -19.90 3.60
CA PRO A 68 -11.77 -19.63 3.35
C PRO A 68 -11.17 -20.69 2.43
N GLY A 69 -10.30 -20.26 1.54
CA GLY A 69 -9.63 -21.14 0.60
C GLY A 69 -10.15 -21.03 -0.83
N ARG A 70 -9.56 -21.83 -1.71
CA ARG A 70 -9.98 -21.97 -3.11
C ARG A 70 -11.04 -23.05 -3.23
N THR A 71 -11.95 -22.87 -4.18
CA THR A 71 -12.92 -23.92 -4.55
C THR A 71 -12.17 -25.17 -4.97
N ALA A 72 -12.63 -26.35 -4.52
CA ALA A 72 -12.05 -27.63 -4.91
C ALA A 72 -11.94 -27.72 -6.45
N GLY A 73 -10.79 -28.16 -6.94
CA GLY A 73 -10.51 -28.25 -8.39
C GLY A 73 -9.98 -26.98 -9.05
N GLN A 74 -9.98 -25.82 -8.37
CA GLN A 74 -9.41 -24.58 -8.92
C GLN A 74 -8.01 -24.30 -8.36
N GLY A 75 -7.04 -24.14 -9.23
CA GLY A 75 -5.66 -23.74 -8.95
C GLY A 75 -4.64 -24.86 -9.08
N THR A 76 -3.38 -24.48 -9.22
CA THR A 76 -2.23 -25.39 -9.28
C THR A 76 -1.75 -25.65 -7.86
N PHE A 77 -1.62 -26.91 -7.47
CA PHE A 77 -1.06 -27.31 -6.17
C PHE A 77 0.33 -27.85 -6.42
N THR A 78 1.34 -27.07 -6.06
CA THR A 78 2.76 -27.38 -6.34
C THR A 78 3.21 -28.74 -5.76
N PHE A 79 2.63 -29.15 -4.61
CA PHE A 79 2.98 -30.42 -3.94
C PHE A 79 2.13 -31.63 -4.36
N LYS A 80 1.23 -31.49 -5.34
CA LYS A 80 0.44 -32.62 -5.87
C LYS A 80 1.09 -33.34 -7.06
N HIS A 81 2.18 -32.79 -7.57
CA HIS A 81 2.93 -33.38 -8.69
C HIS A 81 4.22 -33.95 -8.20
N ALA A 82 4.61 -35.12 -8.70
CA ALA A 82 5.93 -35.67 -8.45
C ALA A 82 6.99 -34.65 -8.92
N PRO A 83 8.06 -34.42 -8.12
CA PRO A 83 9.16 -33.58 -8.56
C PRO A 83 9.83 -34.16 -9.80
N ALA A 84 10.44 -33.31 -10.64
CA ALA A 84 11.23 -33.75 -11.76
C ALA A 84 12.43 -34.59 -11.27
N ARG A 85 12.89 -35.56 -12.06
CA ARG A 85 13.96 -36.48 -11.65
C ARG A 85 15.25 -35.80 -11.20
N ASP A 86 15.60 -34.70 -11.83
CA ASP A 86 16.75 -33.86 -11.50
C ASP A 86 16.59 -33.12 -10.15
N GLY A 87 15.35 -32.98 -9.65
CA GLY A 87 15.04 -32.43 -8.34
C GLY A 87 15.08 -33.45 -7.21
N VAL A 88 15.26 -34.76 -7.48
CA VAL A 88 15.34 -35.81 -6.47
C VAL A 88 16.79 -36.08 -6.08
N MET A 89 17.19 -35.60 -4.90
CA MET A 89 18.57 -35.74 -4.42
C MET A 89 18.89 -37.15 -3.87
N ARG A 90 17.88 -37.88 -3.38
CA ARG A 90 18.06 -39.18 -2.76
C ARG A 90 16.85 -40.07 -3.02
N VAL A 91 17.11 -41.30 -3.46
CA VAL A 91 16.12 -42.37 -3.58
C VAL A 91 16.35 -43.40 -2.47
N ILE A 92 15.29 -43.80 -1.78
CA ILE A 92 15.34 -44.82 -0.77
C ILE A 92 14.33 -45.85 -1.15
N ASP A 93 14.79 -47.11 -1.30
CA ASP A 93 13.91 -48.24 -1.46
C ASP A 93 13.44 -48.69 -0.07
N VAL A 94 12.12 -48.78 0.08
CA VAL A 94 11.48 -49.17 1.33
C VAL A 94 11.24 -50.66 1.30
N GLU A 95 11.61 -51.38 2.41
CA GLU A 95 11.38 -52.80 2.53
C GLU A 95 9.87 -53.11 2.52
N SER A 96 9.52 -54.21 1.86
CA SER A 96 8.14 -54.69 1.84
C SER A 96 7.70 -55.21 3.19
N ALA A 97 6.45 -55.04 3.54
CA ALA A 97 5.89 -55.64 4.73
C ALA A 97 5.85 -57.17 4.56
N ASN A 98 6.32 -57.90 5.57
CA ASN A 98 6.37 -59.36 5.57
C ASN A 98 5.05 -60.00 6.00
N ILE A 99 4.17 -59.23 6.61
CA ILE A 99 2.90 -59.71 7.21
C ILE A 99 1.81 -58.67 6.92
N CYS A 100 0.64 -59.13 6.52
CA CYS A 100 -0.51 -58.26 6.36
C CYS A 100 -0.99 -57.69 7.72
N PRO A 101 -1.07 -56.36 7.92
CA PRO A 101 -1.50 -55.77 9.17
C PRO A 101 -2.96 -56.05 9.54
N SER A 102 -3.79 -56.43 8.58
CA SER A 102 -5.22 -56.66 8.80
C SER A 102 -5.54 -58.14 9.16
N CYS A 103 -4.91 -59.10 8.48
CA CYS A 103 -5.24 -60.55 8.66
C CYS A 103 -4.05 -61.39 9.10
N GLN A 104 -2.88 -60.80 9.36
CA GLN A 104 -1.67 -61.49 9.84
C GLN A 104 -1.12 -62.59 8.89
N THR A 105 -1.59 -62.63 7.66
CA THR A 105 -1.11 -63.57 6.65
C THR A 105 0.28 -63.15 6.18
N PRO A 106 1.27 -64.09 6.08
CA PRO A 106 2.54 -63.83 5.44
C PRO A 106 2.37 -63.33 4.01
N LEU A 107 3.11 -62.26 3.63
CA LEU A 107 3.05 -61.67 2.28
C LEU A 107 4.19 -62.23 1.43
N ASP A 108 3.90 -62.52 0.17
CA ASP A 108 4.91 -62.80 -0.83
C ASP A 108 5.69 -61.50 -1.10
N LEU A 109 7.02 -61.57 -1.13
CA LEU A 109 7.92 -60.43 -1.26
C LEU A 109 7.91 -59.74 -2.63
N ALA A 110 7.25 -60.30 -3.63
CA ALA A 110 7.10 -59.70 -4.94
C ALA A 110 6.02 -58.60 -4.96
N ALA A 111 6.42 -57.35 -4.81
CA ALA A 111 5.52 -56.21 -4.97
C ALA A 111 5.01 -56.11 -6.42
N TYR A 112 3.70 -56.16 -6.63
CA TYR A 112 3.10 -55.96 -7.96
C TYR A 112 3.05 -54.50 -8.39
N LYS A 113 3.25 -53.57 -7.47
CA LYS A 113 3.20 -52.10 -7.72
C LYS A 113 4.10 -51.38 -6.76
N THR A 114 4.77 -50.34 -7.25
CA THR A 114 5.55 -49.39 -6.45
C THR A 114 4.85 -48.04 -6.44
N ASP A 115 4.46 -47.54 -5.27
CA ASP A 115 3.97 -46.20 -5.09
C ASP A 115 5.13 -45.26 -4.75
N LEU A 116 5.11 -44.04 -5.32
CA LEU A 116 6.14 -43.04 -5.09
C LEU A 116 5.66 -42.05 -4.02
N ALA A 117 6.46 -41.86 -3.00
CA ALA A 117 6.27 -40.84 -1.97
C ALA A 117 7.46 -39.88 -1.92
N PHE A 118 7.23 -38.60 -1.69
CA PHE A 118 8.27 -37.58 -1.70
C PHE A 118 8.21 -36.76 -0.41
N ILE A 119 9.37 -36.51 0.17
CA ILE A 119 9.59 -35.62 1.31
C ILE A 119 10.53 -34.53 0.87
N THR A 120 10.09 -33.26 0.98
CA THR A 120 10.94 -32.09 0.75
C THR A 120 11.41 -31.52 2.08
N GLU A 121 12.72 -31.47 2.27
CA GLU A 121 13.35 -30.99 3.51
C GLU A 121 14.17 -29.72 3.25
N LEU A 122 14.26 -28.85 4.26
CA LEU A 122 15.13 -27.69 4.20
C LEU A 122 16.57 -28.10 4.54
N PRO A 123 17.55 -27.90 3.61
CA PRO A 123 18.92 -28.28 3.86
C PRO A 123 19.55 -27.40 4.96
N ARG A 124 20.46 -27.99 5.74
CA ARG A 124 21.28 -27.21 6.69
C ARG A 124 22.28 -26.37 5.92
N VAL A 125 22.09 -25.06 5.96
CA VAL A 125 22.98 -24.08 5.32
C VAL A 125 24.05 -23.65 6.32
N LYS A 126 25.32 -23.59 5.86
CA LYS A 126 26.45 -23.02 6.61
C LYS A 126 26.93 -21.77 5.92
N PRO A 127 27.38 -20.73 6.67
CA PRO A 127 27.96 -19.54 6.05
C PRO A 127 29.29 -19.87 5.39
N GLU A 128 29.55 -19.27 4.24
CA GLU A 128 30.86 -19.29 3.59
C GLU A 128 31.72 -18.16 4.15
N VAL A 129 32.88 -18.51 4.72
CA VAL A 129 33.83 -17.54 5.28
C VAL A 129 35.13 -17.62 4.50
N THR A 130 35.53 -16.52 3.84
CA THR A 130 36.78 -16.42 3.13
C THR A 130 37.81 -15.66 3.96
N GLN A 131 38.97 -16.23 4.17
CA GLN A 131 40.11 -15.58 4.80
C GLN A 131 41.02 -14.97 3.73
N TYR A 132 41.31 -13.70 3.89
CA TYR A 132 42.30 -13.00 3.03
C TYR A 132 43.57 -12.75 3.86
N ASN A 133 44.70 -13.32 3.43
CA ASN A 133 46.01 -13.04 3.98
C ASN A 133 46.58 -11.80 3.26
N VAL A 134 46.55 -10.66 3.91
CA VAL A 134 46.90 -9.36 3.32
C VAL A 134 48.27 -8.92 3.83
N PRO A 135 49.30 -8.91 2.99
CA PRO A 135 50.63 -8.47 3.39
C PRO A 135 50.64 -6.97 3.75
N VAL A 136 51.42 -6.64 4.77
CA VAL A 136 51.68 -5.24 5.16
C VAL A 136 53.19 -5.06 5.12
N THR A 137 53.67 -4.09 4.32
CA THR A 137 55.09 -3.79 4.16
C THR A 137 55.32 -2.36 4.62
N ARG A 138 56.41 -2.15 5.32
CA ARG A 138 56.82 -0.79 5.74
C ARG A 138 57.64 -0.13 4.62
N CYS A 139 57.22 1.07 4.20
CA CYS A 139 57.94 1.85 3.22
C CYS A 139 59.32 2.23 3.72
N PRO A 140 60.40 1.91 3.01
CA PRO A 140 61.76 2.22 3.48
C PRO A 140 62.09 3.72 3.49
N SER A 141 61.41 4.52 2.68
CA SER A 141 61.64 5.95 2.55
C SER A 141 60.87 6.79 3.57
N CYS A 142 59.57 6.50 3.82
CA CYS A 142 58.71 7.32 4.69
C CYS A 142 58.22 6.59 5.94
N GLY A 143 58.56 5.32 6.13
CA GLY A 143 58.16 4.53 7.31
C GLY A 143 56.69 4.18 7.38
N LYS A 144 55.86 4.55 6.42
CA LYS A 144 54.45 4.22 6.38
C LYS A 144 54.18 2.74 6.06
N ASP A 145 53.23 2.13 6.75
CA ASP A 145 52.74 0.78 6.44
C ASP A 145 51.89 0.81 5.18
N VAL A 146 52.29 0.04 4.19
CA VAL A 146 51.57 -0.16 2.92
C VAL A 146 50.93 -1.56 2.95
N ARG A 147 49.62 -1.63 2.77
CA ARG A 147 48.86 -2.84 2.79
C ARG A 147 48.56 -3.31 1.36
N GLY A 148 48.63 -4.62 1.13
CA GLY A 148 48.14 -5.22 -0.12
C GLY A 148 46.68 -4.92 -0.37
N GLU A 149 46.30 -4.81 -1.64
CA GLU A 149 44.91 -4.51 -2.06
C GLU A 149 44.27 -5.72 -2.71
N HIS A 150 42.97 -5.89 -2.50
CA HIS A 150 42.15 -6.89 -3.18
C HIS A 150 40.78 -6.26 -3.48
N PRO A 151 40.13 -6.62 -4.62
CA PRO A 151 38.83 -6.03 -5.01
C PRO A 151 37.70 -6.17 -3.94
N ASP A 152 37.72 -7.26 -3.18
CA ASP A 152 36.71 -7.52 -2.14
C ASP A 152 37.04 -6.83 -0.81
N LEU A 153 38.22 -6.24 -0.66
CA LEU A 153 38.69 -5.64 0.59
C LEU A 153 38.72 -4.13 0.50
N CYS A 154 38.22 -3.45 1.54
CA CYS A 154 38.43 -2.01 1.66
C CYS A 154 39.81 -1.65 2.18
N ARG A 155 40.38 -0.56 1.68
CA ARG A 155 41.67 0.00 2.16
C ARG A 155 41.69 0.22 3.68
N ASN A 156 40.56 0.62 4.28
CA ASN A 156 40.45 0.94 5.72
C ASN A 156 39.99 -0.24 6.60
N GLN A 157 39.91 -1.46 6.06
CA GLN A 157 39.46 -2.64 6.78
C GLN A 157 40.61 -3.21 7.62
N ARG A 158 40.70 -2.80 8.90
CA ARG A 158 41.77 -3.19 9.84
C ARG A 158 41.22 -3.60 11.19
N GLY A 159 41.95 -4.45 11.92
CA GLY A 159 41.61 -4.87 13.29
C GLY A 159 40.26 -5.55 13.41
N ALA A 160 39.54 -5.25 14.47
CA ALA A 160 38.20 -5.81 14.73
C ALA A 160 37.15 -5.53 13.62
N THR A 161 37.39 -4.49 12.83
CA THR A 161 36.53 -4.13 11.68
C THR A 161 36.92 -4.87 10.40
N ALA A 162 37.91 -5.73 10.44
CA ALA A 162 38.35 -6.50 9.28
C ALA A 162 37.31 -7.52 8.82
N HIS A 163 36.44 -8.00 9.72
CA HIS A 163 35.33 -8.89 9.33
C HIS A 163 34.25 -8.10 8.63
N ARG A 164 33.91 -8.47 7.41
CA ARG A 164 32.86 -7.84 6.60
C ARG A 164 31.74 -8.80 6.27
N LEU A 165 30.54 -8.23 6.12
CA LEU A 165 29.38 -8.95 5.61
C LEU A 165 29.47 -8.96 4.07
N GLY A 166 29.32 -10.16 3.49
CA GLY A 166 29.31 -10.33 2.04
C GLY A 166 28.05 -9.72 1.38
N PRO A 167 28.12 -9.46 0.06
CA PRO A 167 27.03 -8.83 -0.69
C PRO A 167 25.68 -9.55 -0.54
N ARG A 168 25.68 -10.89 -0.64
CA ARG A 168 24.46 -11.70 -0.53
C ARG A 168 23.85 -11.65 0.88
N LEU A 169 24.68 -11.62 1.92
CA LEU A 169 24.21 -11.49 3.30
C LEU A 169 23.56 -10.14 3.56
N ILE A 170 24.18 -9.05 3.08
CA ILE A 170 23.61 -7.69 3.18
C ILE A 170 22.28 -7.62 2.43
N ALA A 171 22.24 -8.11 1.19
CA ALA A 171 21.04 -8.15 0.38
C ALA A 171 19.91 -8.98 1.03
N ALA A 172 20.25 -10.14 1.61
CA ALA A 172 19.29 -10.98 2.33
C ALA A 172 18.69 -10.25 3.55
N ALA A 173 19.54 -9.60 4.36
CA ALA A 173 19.08 -8.82 5.50
C ALA A 173 18.16 -7.65 5.07
N GLN A 174 18.53 -6.93 4.01
CA GLN A 174 17.72 -5.86 3.45
C GLN A 174 16.39 -6.38 2.92
N TYR A 175 16.37 -7.51 2.23
CA TYR A 175 15.15 -8.13 1.72
C TYR A 175 14.23 -8.61 2.84
N LEU A 176 14.77 -9.26 3.88
CA LEU A 176 14.00 -9.70 5.04
C LEU A 176 13.31 -8.51 5.74
N HIS A 177 14.04 -7.42 5.97
CA HIS A 177 13.49 -6.25 6.64
C HIS A 177 12.59 -5.39 5.72
N HIS A 178 13.15 -4.87 4.64
CA HIS A 178 12.46 -3.89 3.80
C HIS A 178 11.50 -4.52 2.79
N GLY A 179 11.81 -5.71 2.31
CA GLY A 179 11.01 -6.43 1.30
C GLY A 179 9.89 -7.29 1.89
N LEU A 180 10.16 -7.97 2.98
CA LEU A 180 9.22 -8.88 3.65
C LEU A 180 8.58 -8.27 4.91
N GLY A 181 9.09 -7.14 5.40
CA GLY A 181 8.54 -6.43 6.55
C GLY A 181 8.90 -7.04 7.89
N LEU A 182 9.92 -7.91 7.96
CA LEU A 182 10.38 -8.48 9.21
C LEU A 182 10.95 -7.36 10.12
N PRO A 183 10.62 -7.33 11.44
CA PRO A 183 11.25 -6.38 12.35
C PRO A 183 12.77 -6.50 12.31
N GLU A 184 13.47 -5.38 12.24
CA GLU A 184 14.94 -5.38 12.11
C GLU A 184 15.64 -6.20 13.21
N ARG A 185 15.11 -6.18 14.44
CA ARG A 185 15.62 -6.99 15.56
C ARG A 185 15.50 -8.49 15.37
N LYS A 186 14.60 -8.94 14.47
CA LYS A 186 14.37 -10.36 14.19
C LYS A 186 15.22 -10.86 13.01
N VAL A 187 15.80 -9.96 12.23
CA VAL A 187 16.66 -10.36 11.10
C VAL A 187 17.87 -11.16 11.55
N PRO A 188 18.65 -10.77 12.60
CA PRO A 188 19.72 -11.60 13.13
C PRO A 188 19.29 -13.01 13.56
N ASP A 189 18.13 -13.14 14.22
CA ASP A 189 17.59 -14.44 14.65
C ASP A 189 17.31 -15.37 13.46
N VAL A 190 16.73 -14.84 12.39
CA VAL A 190 16.45 -15.61 11.16
C VAL A 190 17.74 -16.04 10.48
N LEU A 191 18.70 -15.11 10.34
CA LEU A 191 19.99 -15.41 9.72
C LEU A 191 20.78 -16.45 10.53
N HIS A 192 20.73 -16.38 11.87
CA HIS A 192 21.36 -17.36 12.72
C HIS A 192 20.68 -18.73 12.62
N SER A 193 19.36 -18.78 12.76
CA SER A 193 18.60 -20.02 12.83
C SER A 193 18.58 -20.80 11.51
N LEU A 194 18.47 -20.09 10.38
CA LEU A 194 18.33 -20.71 9.05
C LEU A 194 19.66 -20.82 8.28
N CYS A 195 20.60 -19.91 8.52
CA CYS A 195 21.85 -19.84 7.77
C CYS A 195 23.11 -19.98 8.64
N GLY A 196 23.00 -20.12 9.95
CA GLY A 196 24.15 -20.22 10.85
C GLY A 196 25.00 -18.94 10.95
N VAL A 197 24.46 -17.77 10.52
CA VAL A 197 25.20 -16.51 10.52
C VAL A 197 24.98 -15.74 11.81
N ALA A 198 26.03 -15.57 12.62
CA ALA A 198 25.99 -14.69 13.79
C ALA A 198 26.30 -13.24 13.38
N VAL A 199 25.32 -12.35 13.48
CA VAL A 199 25.44 -10.93 13.12
C VAL A 199 24.59 -10.09 14.06
N THR A 200 25.03 -8.87 14.38
CA THR A 200 24.27 -7.95 15.21
C THR A 200 23.38 -7.04 14.36
N GLN A 201 22.26 -6.59 14.94
CA GLN A 201 21.40 -5.58 14.34
C GLN A 201 22.18 -4.33 13.94
N GLY A 202 23.13 -3.87 14.81
CA GLY A 202 23.95 -2.69 14.54
C GLY A 202 24.83 -2.87 13.30
N ALA A 203 25.43 -4.04 13.09
CA ALA A 203 26.24 -4.33 11.90
C ALA A 203 25.40 -4.30 10.62
N LEU A 204 24.18 -4.87 10.64
CA LEU A 204 23.24 -4.84 9.52
C LEU A 204 22.79 -3.40 9.20
N ASN A 205 22.49 -2.61 10.22
CA ASN A 205 22.08 -1.23 10.06
C ASN A 205 23.20 -0.37 9.45
N GLN A 206 24.45 -0.54 9.93
CA GLN A 206 25.61 0.13 9.35
C GLN A 206 25.84 -0.30 7.89
N ALA A 207 25.70 -1.58 7.58
CA ALA A 207 25.82 -2.07 6.21
C ALA A 207 24.76 -1.45 5.31
N THR A 208 23.48 -1.43 5.73
CA THR A 208 22.38 -0.78 5.01
C THR A 208 22.66 0.70 4.79
N THR A 209 23.13 1.42 5.80
CA THR A 209 23.47 2.84 5.71
C THR A 209 24.59 3.10 4.70
N ARG A 210 25.62 2.24 4.65
CA ARG A 210 26.71 2.38 3.67
C ARG A 210 26.24 2.12 2.25
N THR A 211 25.44 1.09 2.05
CA THR A 211 24.98 0.67 0.72
C THR A 211 23.91 1.56 0.11
N THR A 212 23.26 2.40 0.94
CA THR A 212 22.27 3.41 0.50
C THR A 212 22.83 4.84 0.52
N ALA A 213 24.15 5.02 0.74
CA ALA A 213 24.78 6.32 0.67
C ALA A 213 24.77 6.91 -0.75
N ALA A 214 24.91 8.22 -0.87
CA ALA A 214 25.04 8.88 -2.17
C ALA A 214 26.20 8.30 -2.99
N GLY A 215 25.99 8.15 -4.29
CA GLY A 215 26.99 7.60 -5.22
C GLY A 215 27.09 6.08 -5.21
N THR A 216 26.29 5.37 -4.40
CA THR A 216 26.22 3.91 -4.47
C THR A 216 25.31 3.41 -5.61
N PRO A 217 25.49 2.17 -6.09
CA PRO A 217 24.60 1.58 -7.11
C PRO A 217 23.14 1.56 -6.66
N MET A 218 22.86 1.40 -5.36
CA MET A 218 21.51 1.46 -4.80
C MET A 218 20.91 2.87 -4.95
N ALA A 219 21.67 3.91 -4.64
CA ALA A 219 21.24 5.29 -4.82
C ALA A 219 21.02 5.61 -6.31
N THR A 220 21.87 5.13 -7.21
CA THR A 220 21.71 5.27 -8.66
C THR A 220 20.43 4.60 -9.14
N ALA A 221 20.20 3.34 -8.77
CA ALA A 221 18.97 2.62 -9.12
C ALA A 221 17.71 3.33 -8.62
N TYR A 222 17.76 3.91 -7.44
CA TYR A 222 16.65 4.73 -6.92
C TYR A 222 16.39 5.98 -7.78
N GLN A 223 17.45 6.68 -8.22
CA GLN A 223 17.30 7.84 -9.10
C GLN A 223 16.79 7.45 -10.49
N GLU A 224 17.19 6.31 -11.02
CA GLU A 224 16.66 5.77 -12.28
C GLU A 224 15.16 5.47 -12.18
N ILE A 225 14.72 4.83 -11.08
CA ILE A 225 13.29 4.61 -10.78
C ILE A 225 12.55 5.95 -10.69
N LYS A 226 13.14 6.93 -10.01
CA LYS A 226 12.57 8.28 -9.86
C LYS A 226 12.39 8.94 -11.22
N ALA A 227 13.41 8.95 -12.05
CA ALA A 227 13.36 9.51 -13.41
C ALA A 227 12.30 8.82 -14.28
N ALA A 228 12.22 7.48 -14.21
CA ALA A 228 11.21 6.71 -14.94
C ALA A 228 9.77 7.03 -14.50
N VAL A 229 9.53 7.24 -13.21
CA VAL A 229 8.22 7.67 -12.69
C VAL A 229 7.93 9.10 -13.16
N GLN A 230 8.89 10.01 -13.09
CA GLN A 230 8.73 11.42 -13.46
C GLN A 230 8.44 11.61 -14.95
N SER A 231 8.95 10.72 -15.81
CA SER A 231 8.70 10.77 -17.28
C SER A 231 7.46 10.01 -17.72
N SER A 232 6.73 9.38 -16.80
CA SER A 232 5.58 8.53 -17.16
C SER A 232 4.33 9.34 -17.50
N SER A 233 3.55 8.84 -18.46
CA SER A 233 2.28 9.46 -18.90
C SER A 233 1.17 9.38 -17.85
N VAL A 234 1.18 8.34 -17.01
CA VAL A 234 0.20 8.13 -15.92
C VAL A 234 0.92 7.68 -14.66
N VAL A 235 0.73 8.41 -13.58
CA VAL A 235 1.31 8.09 -12.27
C VAL A 235 0.21 8.02 -11.22
N HIS A 236 0.19 6.93 -10.48
CA HIS A 236 -0.65 6.78 -9.29
C HIS A 236 0.09 7.31 -8.07
N GLN A 237 -0.55 8.14 -7.26
CA GLN A 237 0.05 8.68 -6.05
C GLN A 237 -0.88 8.49 -4.85
N ASP A 238 -0.30 8.10 -3.72
CA ASP A 238 -1.00 7.98 -2.44
C ASP A 238 0.00 8.13 -1.29
N ASP A 239 -0.49 8.26 -0.07
CA ASP A 239 0.35 8.41 1.11
C ASP A 239 -0.28 7.78 2.36
N THR A 240 0.56 7.54 3.34
CA THR A 240 0.11 7.09 4.66
C THR A 240 0.97 7.70 5.76
N GLY A 241 0.39 7.86 6.95
CA GLY A 241 1.13 8.35 8.09
C GLY A 241 2.35 7.47 8.41
N TRP A 242 3.45 8.10 8.75
CA TRP A 242 4.71 7.51 9.20
C TRP A 242 5.20 8.26 10.44
N ARG A 243 6.30 7.81 11.05
CA ARG A 243 6.97 8.53 12.12
C ARG A 243 8.48 8.44 11.97
N ILE A 244 9.18 9.53 12.32
CA ILE A 244 10.63 9.56 12.43
C ILE A 244 10.95 10.04 13.82
N ASN A 245 11.57 9.20 14.65
CA ASN A 245 11.85 9.50 16.06
C ASN A 245 10.61 10.01 16.83
N GLY A 246 9.46 9.37 16.61
CA GLY A 246 8.19 9.79 17.23
C GLY A 246 7.51 10.99 16.58
N VAL A 247 8.23 11.79 15.77
CA VAL A 247 7.67 12.95 15.06
C VAL A 247 6.84 12.48 13.86
N GLN A 248 5.71 13.14 13.63
CA GLN A 248 4.83 12.86 12.49
C GLN A 248 5.60 13.00 11.17
N ALA A 249 5.44 12.00 10.32
CA ALA A 249 5.96 11.95 8.96
C ALA A 249 4.96 11.25 8.04
N TRP A 250 5.22 11.23 6.74
CA TRP A 250 4.39 10.59 5.72
C TRP A 250 5.25 9.74 4.80
N LEU A 251 4.82 8.48 4.62
CA LEU A 251 5.30 7.61 3.56
C LEU A 251 4.45 7.87 2.33
N GLN A 252 5.07 8.45 1.31
CA GLN A 252 4.45 8.74 0.02
C GLN A 252 4.89 7.70 -1.00
N VAL A 253 3.99 7.34 -1.91
CA VAL A 253 4.27 6.47 -3.04
C VAL A 253 3.81 7.11 -4.34
N ALA A 254 4.66 7.05 -5.36
CA ALA A 254 4.30 7.29 -6.74
C ALA A 254 4.58 6.02 -7.54
N CYS A 255 3.62 5.54 -8.32
CA CYS A 255 3.83 4.30 -9.05
C CYS A 255 3.20 4.29 -10.43
N THR A 256 3.83 3.54 -11.32
CA THR A 256 3.40 3.21 -12.68
C THR A 256 3.18 1.70 -12.79
N PRO A 257 2.78 1.14 -13.91
CA PRO A 257 2.76 -0.32 -14.09
C PRO A 257 4.12 -0.99 -13.86
N GLN A 258 5.25 -0.32 -14.17
CA GLN A 258 6.59 -0.89 -14.09
C GLN A 258 7.39 -0.45 -12.87
N HIS A 259 7.15 0.74 -12.32
CA HIS A 259 8.00 1.32 -11.28
C HIS A 259 7.21 1.69 -10.03
N VAL A 260 7.86 1.60 -8.88
CA VAL A 260 7.33 2.07 -7.60
C VAL A 260 8.38 2.92 -6.91
N LEU A 261 8.05 4.15 -6.63
CA LEU A 261 8.91 5.11 -5.97
C LEU A 261 8.31 5.47 -4.60
N PHE A 262 9.07 5.25 -3.54
CA PHE A 262 8.71 5.68 -2.19
C PHE A 262 9.58 6.86 -1.76
N GLN A 263 8.99 7.74 -0.94
CA GLN A 263 9.76 8.70 -0.13
C GLN A 263 9.11 8.87 1.23
N ILE A 264 9.89 9.26 2.25
CA ILE A 264 9.41 9.52 3.60
C ILE A 264 9.85 10.91 4.02
N ARG A 265 8.89 11.79 4.38
CA ARG A 265 9.14 13.18 4.74
C ARG A 265 8.33 13.59 5.96
N THR A 266 8.88 14.50 6.76
CA THR A 266 8.23 15.07 7.94
C THR A 266 7.19 16.14 7.62
N ARG A 267 7.17 16.64 6.39
CA ARG A 267 6.16 17.58 5.89
C ARG A 267 5.29 16.89 4.85
N HIS A 268 4.05 17.38 4.72
CA HIS A 268 3.05 16.88 3.77
C HIS A 268 2.43 18.04 3.00
N THR A 269 3.23 18.67 2.19
CA THR A 269 2.85 19.83 1.36
C THR A 269 3.08 19.52 -0.13
N HIS A 270 2.65 20.44 -0.99
CA HIS A 270 2.89 20.35 -2.42
C HIS A 270 4.39 20.25 -2.78
N GLN A 271 5.29 20.82 -1.97
CA GLN A 271 6.73 20.75 -2.21
C GLN A 271 7.26 19.30 -2.19
N GLN A 272 6.83 18.50 -1.21
CA GLN A 272 7.22 17.08 -1.16
C GLN A 272 6.66 16.28 -2.33
N LEU A 273 5.50 16.68 -2.84
CA LEU A 273 4.95 16.06 -4.04
C LEU A 273 5.73 16.47 -5.30
N LEU A 274 6.16 17.73 -5.41
CA LEU A 274 7.07 18.19 -6.47
C LEU A 274 8.44 17.49 -6.39
N GLU A 275 8.97 17.28 -5.18
CA GLU A 275 10.19 16.50 -4.98
C GLU A 275 10.04 15.07 -5.53
N LEU A 276 8.87 14.45 -5.37
CA LEU A 276 8.57 13.10 -5.82
C LEU A 276 8.35 13.03 -7.33
N LEU A 277 7.47 13.90 -7.87
CA LEU A 277 7.03 13.86 -9.27
C LEU A 277 7.88 14.69 -10.22
N GLY A 278 8.67 15.64 -9.69
CA GLY A 278 9.39 16.63 -10.49
C GLY A 278 8.53 17.84 -10.88
N GLU A 279 9.16 19.01 -11.00
CA GLU A 279 8.48 20.27 -11.36
C GLU A 279 7.98 20.25 -12.82
N ALA A 280 8.64 19.48 -13.68
CA ALA A 280 8.31 19.36 -15.11
C ALA A 280 7.33 18.21 -15.43
N PHE A 281 6.69 17.60 -14.43
CA PHE A 281 5.78 16.48 -14.65
C PHE A 281 4.56 16.89 -15.49
N GLN A 282 4.39 16.25 -16.66
CA GLN A 282 3.33 16.52 -17.63
C GLN A 282 2.30 15.37 -17.73
N GLY A 283 2.50 14.30 -16.99
CA GLY A 283 1.63 13.13 -17.01
C GLY A 283 0.29 13.36 -16.31
N THR A 284 -0.56 12.34 -16.35
CA THR A 284 -1.82 12.33 -15.60
C THR A 284 -1.58 11.76 -14.19
N LEU A 285 -1.94 12.55 -13.17
CA LEU A 285 -1.86 12.12 -11.77
C LEU A 285 -3.18 11.47 -11.33
N VAL A 286 -3.14 10.19 -10.98
CA VAL A 286 -4.26 9.46 -10.40
C VAL A 286 -4.09 9.44 -8.88
N ALA A 287 -4.94 10.17 -8.16
CA ALA A 287 -4.85 10.33 -6.71
C ALA A 287 -6.23 10.46 -6.07
N ASP A 288 -6.29 10.48 -4.76
CA ASP A 288 -7.50 10.83 -4.02
C ASP A 288 -7.85 12.33 -4.18
N ARG A 289 -8.81 12.83 -3.40
CA ARG A 289 -9.22 14.23 -3.44
C ARG A 289 -8.56 15.09 -2.36
N TYR A 290 -7.38 14.72 -1.90
CA TYR A 290 -6.65 15.53 -0.94
C TYR A 290 -6.20 16.86 -1.57
N THR A 291 -6.33 17.95 -0.82
CA THR A 291 -6.16 19.31 -1.34
C THR A 291 -4.74 19.65 -1.79
N VAL A 292 -3.73 18.91 -1.35
CA VAL A 292 -2.34 19.07 -1.79
C VAL A 292 -2.21 18.91 -3.31
N TYR A 293 -3.01 18.02 -3.92
CA TYR A 293 -3.03 17.81 -5.38
C TYR A 293 -3.76 18.91 -6.15
N ASP A 294 -4.44 19.83 -5.46
CA ASP A 294 -5.15 20.96 -6.07
C ASP A 294 -4.31 22.25 -6.05
N HIS A 295 -3.06 22.18 -5.61
CA HIS A 295 -2.15 23.33 -5.58
C HIS A 295 -1.82 23.82 -6.99
N ALA A 296 -1.58 25.14 -7.14
CA ALA A 296 -1.32 25.78 -8.43
C ALA A 296 -0.18 25.14 -9.25
N ALA A 297 0.86 24.63 -8.56
CA ALA A 297 1.97 23.92 -9.19
C ALA A 297 1.56 22.65 -9.97
N PHE A 298 0.36 22.09 -9.69
CA PHE A 298 -0.18 20.92 -10.39
C PHE A 298 -1.40 21.26 -11.25
N MET A 299 -1.81 22.54 -11.34
CA MET A 299 -3.02 22.95 -12.07
C MET A 299 -2.91 22.80 -13.58
N THR A 300 -1.69 22.84 -14.12
CA THR A 300 -1.40 22.62 -15.54
C THR A 300 -1.40 21.13 -15.91
N GLY A 301 -1.24 20.25 -14.91
CA GLY A 301 -1.24 18.81 -15.09
C GLY A 301 -2.66 18.24 -15.22
N LYS A 302 -2.75 17.10 -15.87
CA LYS A 302 -3.98 16.30 -15.96
C LYS A 302 -4.15 15.49 -14.68
N HIS A 303 -5.36 15.47 -14.11
CA HIS A 303 -5.67 14.67 -12.93
C HIS A 303 -6.82 13.71 -13.19
N GLN A 304 -6.77 12.55 -12.55
CA GLN A 304 -7.90 11.67 -12.37
C GLN A 304 -8.10 11.46 -10.86
N LYS A 305 -9.18 11.98 -10.33
CA LYS A 305 -9.53 11.73 -8.91
C LYS A 305 -10.10 10.33 -8.75
N CYS A 306 -9.58 9.59 -7.78
CA CYS A 306 -10.00 8.21 -7.52
C CYS A 306 -11.51 8.10 -7.30
N THR A 307 -12.20 7.46 -8.23
CA THR A 307 -13.66 7.32 -8.21
C THR A 307 -14.14 6.35 -7.12
N HIS A 308 -13.32 5.42 -6.62
CA HIS A 308 -13.66 4.63 -5.42
C HIS A 308 -13.86 5.51 -4.19
N HIS A 309 -13.04 6.55 -3.99
CA HIS A 309 -13.22 7.52 -2.93
C HIS A 309 -14.50 8.37 -3.14
N VAL A 310 -14.85 8.68 -4.38
CA VAL A 310 -16.12 9.34 -4.72
C VAL A 310 -17.30 8.44 -4.36
N ILE A 311 -17.31 7.19 -4.83
CA ILE A 311 -18.35 6.19 -4.54
C ILE A 311 -18.53 6.01 -3.03
N ARG A 312 -17.43 5.88 -2.27
CA ARG A 312 -17.48 5.78 -0.81
C ARG A 312 -18.14 6.99 -0.17
N ASN A 313 -17.82 8.21 -0.60
CA ASN A 313 -18.43 9.41 -0.06
C ASN A 313 -19.92 9.52 -0.41
N VAL A 314 -20.34 9.05 -1.60
CA VAL A 314 -21.76 8.96 -1.97
C VAL A 314 -22.48 7.94 -1.07
N GLN A 315 -21.90 6.78 -0.83
CA GLN A 315 -22.45 5.76 0.09
C GLN A 315 -22.54 6.27 1.53
N GLU A 316 -21.53 7.00 2.02
CA GLU A 316 -21.57 7.65 3.33
C GLU A 316 -22.70 8.67 3.41
N ALA A 317 -22.95 9.43 2.33
CA ALA A 317 -24.09 10.34 2.26
C ALA A 317 -25.44 9.59 2.25
N MET A 318 -25.54 8.44 1.60
CA MET A 318 -26.73 7.58 1.61
C MET A 318 -27.05 7.08 3.04
N VAL A 319 -26.04 6.57 3.75
CA VAL A 319 -26.22 6.12 5.15
C VAL A 319 -26.75 7.22 6.06
N LEU A 320 -26.35 8.48 5.85
CA LEU A 320 -26.86 9.62 6.61
C LEU A 320 -28.34 9.96 6.29
N HIS A 321 -28.87 9.42 5.18
CA HIS A 321 -30.28 9.53 4.78
C HIS A 321 -31.08 8.25 5.07
N GLU A 322 -30.47 7.22 5.64
CA GLU A 322 -31.14 5.96 5.97
C GLU A 322 -32.32 6.21 6.94
N GLY A 323 -33.45 5.63 6.64
CA GLY A 323 -34.69 5.85 7.40
C GLY A 323 -35.42 7.20 7.13
N ARG A 324 -34.93 8.02 6.19
CA ARG A 324 -35.55 9.27 5.75
C ARG A 324 -35.82 9.22 4.24
N PRO A 325 -36.92 8.62 3.80
CA PRO A 325 -37.26 8.59 2.37
C PRO A 325 -37.48 10.01 1.86
N GLY A 326 -36.87 10.34 0.70
CA GLY A 326 -37.01 11.65 0.09
C GLY A 326 -35.97 11.93 -0.99
N GLN A 327 -35.99 13.15 -1.49
CA GLN A 327 -35.12 13.58 -2.60
C GLN A 327 -33.60 13.40 -2.34
N GLY A 328 -33.18 13.41 -1.08
CA GLY A 328 -31.79 13.26 -0.69
C GLY A 328 -31.20 11.89 -1.04
N ILE A 329 -31.92 10.81 -0.77
CA ILE A 329 -31.47 9.46 -1.09
C ILE A 329 -31.53 9.21 -2.60
N VAL A 330 -32.56 9.72 -3.28
CA VAL A 330 -32.73 9.60 -4.74
C VAL A 330 -31.54 10.26 -5.47
N TYR A 331 -31.13 11.44 -5.03
CA TYR A 331 -29.95 12.11 -5.61
C TYR A 331 -28.67 11.29 -5.46
N ALA A 332 -28.39 10.83 -4.24
CA ALA A 332 -27.20 10.04 -3.95
C ALA A 332 -27.21 8.71 -4.72
N THR A 333 -28.36 8.03 -4.83
CA THR A 333 -28.50 6.80 -5.61
C THR A 333 -28.22 7.01 -7.09
N ARG A 334 -28.76 8.08 -7.69
CA ARG A 334 -28.51 8.41 -9.10
C ARG A 334 -27.03 8.73 -9.37
N LEU A 335 -26.39 9.41 -8.44
CA LEU A 335 -24.98 9.73 -8.54
C LEU A 335 -24.11 8.47 -8.39
N LEU A 336 -24.44 7.58 -7.44
CA LEU A 336 -23.77 6.29 -7.26
C LEU A 336 -23.86 5.47 -8.54
N GLN A 337 -25.07 5.33 -9.11
CA GLN A 337 -25.30 4.56 -10.32
C GLN A 337 -24.48 5.10 -11.49
N ALA A 338 -24.40 6.42 -11.68
CA ALA A 338 -23.62 7.01 -12.76
C ALA A 338 -22.12 6.65 -12.66
N PHE A 339 -21.52 6.67 -11.46
CA PHE A 339 -20.13 6.24 -11.28
C PHE A 339 -19.94 4.72 -11.42
N GLN A 340 -20.92 3.91 -11.02
CA GLN A 340 -20.87 2.46 -11.23
C GLN A 340 -20.96 2.10 -12.71
N ASP A 341 -21.81 2.78 -13.47
CA ASP A 341 -21.92 2.61 -14.94
C ASP A 341 -20.59 2.99 -15.62
N ALA A 342 -19.97 4.11 -15.23
CA ALA A 342 -18.66 4.49 -15.74
C ALA A 342 -17.60 3.41 -15.50
N HIS A 343 -17.58 2.82 -14.30
CA HIS A 343 -16.66 1.71 -13.98
C HIS A 343 -16.96 0.46 -14.80
N THR A 344 -18.23 0.18 -15.04
CA THR A 344 -18.66 -0.98 -15.83
C THR A 344 -18.21 -0.84 -17.28
N LEU A 345 -18.40 0.35 -17.89
CA LEU A 345 -17.91 0.63 -19.23
C LEU A 345 -16.39 0.44 -19.35
N HIS A 346 -15.63 1.02 -18.42
CA HIS A 346 -14.17 0.87 -18.43
C HIS A 346 -13.74 -0.60 -18.30
N ARG A 347 -14.42 -1.39 -17.47
CA ARG A 347 -14.15 -2.82 -17.32
C ARG A 347 -14.51 -3.60 -18.58
N GLN A 348 -15.64 -3.31 -19.22
CA GLN A 348 -16.08 -3.95 -20.47
C GLN A 348 -15.07 -3.68 -21.59
N LEU A 349 -14.61 -2.45 -21.75
CA LEU A 349 -13.56 -2.15 -22.72
C LEU A 349 -12.26 -2.92 -22.42
N ARG A 350 -11.84 -2.98 -21.16
CA ARG A 350 -10.61 -3.72 -20.74
C ARG A 350 -10.72 -5.23 -20.97
N ARG A 351 -11.92 -5.76 -21.07
CA ARG A 351 -12.20 -7.17 -21.39
C ARG A 351 -12.49 -7.42 -22.86
N ASN A 352 -12.40 -6.38 -23.70
CA ASN A 352 -12.79 -6.41 -25.12
C ASN A 352 -14.26 -6.82 -25.33
N GLU A 353 -15.15 -6.54 -24.37
CA GLU A 353 -16.60 -6.80 -24.45
C GLU A 353 -17.31 -5.71 -25.29
N ILE A 354 -16.73 -4.54 -25.42
CA ILE A 354 -17.21 -3.40 -26.21
C ILE A 354 -16.06 -2.79 -27.01
N THR A 355 -16.40 -2.13 -28.14
CA THR A 355 -15.44 -1.38 -28.94
C THR A 355 -15.09 -0.02 -28.31
N LEU A 356 -14.00 0.60 -28.77
CA LEU A 356 -13.62 1.94 -28.31
C LEU A 356 -14.68 2.99 -28.68
N GLU A 357 -15.35 2.84 -29.83
CA GLU A 357 -16.42 3.72 -30.26
C GLU A 357 -17.64 3.62 -29.36
N GLN A 358 -18.07 2.38 -29.05
CA GLN A 358 -19.15 2.11 -28.11
C GLN A 358 -18.83 2.66 -26.72
N TYR A 359 -17.58 2.48 -26.26
CA TYR A 359 -17.12 3.02 -24.99
C TYR A 359 -17.24 4.53 -24.93
N ARG A 360 -16.78 5.25 -25.98
CA ARG A 360 -16.84 6.72 -26.06
C ARG A 360 -18.27 7.24 -26.09
N GLY A 361 -19.13 6.60 -26.91
CA GLY A 361 -20.55 6.98 -27.01
C GLY A 361 -21.29 6.80 -25.69
N ALA A 362 -21.15 5.63 -25.05
CA ALA A 362 -21.73 5.37 -23.74
C ALA A 362 -21.09 6.25 -22.62
N GLY A 363 -19.80 6.50 -22.70
CA GLY A 363 -19.07 7.38 -21.80
C GLY A 363 -19.59 8.81 -21.80
N TYR A 364 -19.86 9.37 -22.99
CA TYR A 364 -20.48 10.68 -23.15
C TYR A 364 -21.86 10.76 -22.46
N ALA A 365 -22.69 9.72 -22.62
CA ALA A 365 -23.99 9.67 -21.95
C ALA A 365 -23.87 9.63 -20.41
N VAL A 366 -22.89 8.91 -19.88
CA VAL A 366 -22.59 8.89 -18.44
C VAL A 366 -22.11 10.25 -17.97
N GLU A 367 -21.19 10.89 -18.69
CA GLU A 367 -20.67 12.21 -18.35
C GLU A 367 -21.77 13.28 -18.38
N THR A 368 -22.65 13.29 -19.38
CA THR A 368 -23.81 14.18 -19.47
C THR A 368 -24.72 14.01 -18.26
N ARG A 369 -24.97 12.77 -17.82
CA ARG A 369 -25.77 12.47 -16.64
C ARG A 369 -25.12 13.00 -15.37
N VAL A 370 -23.81 12.79 -15.18
CA VAL A 370 -23.05 13.33 -14.04
C VAL A 370 -23.07 14.84 -14.04
N THR A 371 -22.86 15.45 -15.18
CA THR A 371 -22.92 16.92 -15.37
C THR A 371 -24.29 17.46 -14.96
N GLY A 372 -25.38 16.85 -15.41
CA GLY A 372 -26.74 17.24 -15.03
C GLY A 372 -27.01 17.11 -13.53
N LEU A 373 -26.47 16.08 -12.89
CA LEU A 373 -26.58 15.88 -11.42
C LEU A 373 -25.78 16.93 -10.64
N LEU A 374 -24.58 17.25 -11.09
CA LEU A 374 -23.67 18.18 -10.42
C LEU A 374 -24.06 19.66 -10.62
N ASN A 375 -24.68 20.02 -11.75
CA ASN A 375 -25.12 21.39 -12.06
C ASN A 375 -26.49 21.77 -11.49
N ARG A 376 -27.12 20.87 -10.73
CA ARG A 376 -28.38 21.23 -10.01
C ARG A 376 -28.14 22.41 -9.08
N VAL A 377 -29.05 23.37 -9.12
CA VAL A 377 -28.84 24.70 -8.50
C VAL A 377 -28.76 24.60 -6.98
N THR A 378 -29.62 23.80 -6.33
CA THR A 378 -29.62 23.67 -4.87
C THR A 378 -30.22 22.34 -4.47
N LEU A 379 -29.60 21.66 -3.51
CA LEU A 379 -30.14 20.46 -2.89
C LEU A 379 -30.56 20.81 -1.45
N GLN A 380 -31.77 20.40 -1.04
CA GLN A 380 -32.27 20.59 0.32
C GLN A 380 -31.38 19.93 1.37
N SER A 381 -30.79 18.79 1.05
CA SER A 381 -29.86 18.10 1.92
C SER A 381 -28.49 18.78 1.96
N LYS A 382 -28.11 19.32 3.13
CA LYS A 382 -26.79 19.92 3.37
C LYS A 382 -25.64 18.94 3.09
N VAL A 383 -25.84 17.65 3.32
CA VAL A 383 -24.84 16.59 3.07
C VAL A 383 -24.61 16.43 1.58
N ASN A 384 -25.70 16.26 0.81
CA ASN A 384 -25.62 16.12 -0.64
C ASN A 384 -25.13 17.41 -1.31
N GLU A 385 -25.51 18.57 -0.80
CA GLU A 385 -25.04 19.84 -1.34
C GLU A 385 -23.53 20.03 -1.14
N ARG A 386 -22.98 19.65 0.02
CA ARG A 386 -21.53 19.64 0.23
C ARG A 386 -20.82 18.66 -0.69
N LEU A 387 -21.36 17.45 -0.87
CA LEU A 387 -20.84 16.44 -1.77
C LEU A 387 -20.85 16.96 -3.21
N ARG A 388 -21.98 17.49 -3.67
CA ARG A 388 -22.17 18.08 -5.00
C ARG A 388 -21.15 19.18 -5.28
N LYS A 389 -21.03 20.18 -4.41
CA LYS A 389 -20.06 21.28 -4.55
C LYS A 389 -18.62 20.78 -4.60
N GLY A 390 -18.27 19.82 -3.73
CA GLY A 390 -16.95 19.22 -3.73
C GLY A 390 -16.62 18.43 -4.99
N LEU A 391 -17.62 17.78 -5.61
CA LEU A 391 -17.43 17.05 -6.88
C LEU A 391 -17.47 17.99 -8.08
N LEU A 392 -18.36 19.00 -8.08
CA LEU A 392 -18.49 19.96 -9.18
C LEU A 392 -17.16 20.66 -9.48
N LYS A 393 -16.43 21.09 -8.46
CA LYS A 393 -15.09 21.69 -8.60
C LYS A 393 -14.13 20.81 -9.41
N HIS A 394 -14.12 19.50 -9.15
CA HIS A 394 -13.25 18.57 -9.87
C HIS A 394 -13.80 18.19 -11.24
N HIS A 395 -15.13 18.14 -11.38
CA HIS A 395 -15.78 17.85 -12.65
C HIS A 395 -15.52 18.97 -13.66
N GLN A 396 -15.69 20.23 -13.27
CA GLN A 396 -15.40 21.40 -14.11
C GLN A 396 -13.95 21.48 -14.60
N ARG A 397 -13.02 20.83 -13.88
CA ARG A 397 -11.61 20.70 -14.27
C ARG A 397 -11.30 19.44 -15.10
N GLY A 398 -12.31 18.65 -15.46
CA GLY A 398 -12.14 17.37 -16.15
C GLY A 398 -11.44 16.28 -15.33
N ASN A 399 -11.45 16.38 -13.98
CA ASN A 399 -10.66 15.51 -13.10
C ASN A 399 -11.41 14.29 -12.57
N LEU A 400 -12.71 14.13 -12.84
CA LEU A 400 -13.51 13.03 -12.31
C LEU A 400 -13.67 11.85 -13.26
N LEU A 401 -13.83 12.13 -14.56
CA LEU A 401 -14.21 11.13 -15.56
C LEU A 401 -13.23 11.11 -16.75
N ARG A 402 -12.00 11.58 -16.55
CA ARG A 402 -10.97 11.59 -17.59
C ARG A 402 -10.71 10.22 -18.22
N PHE A 403 -10.86 9.17 -17.46
CA PHE A 403 -10.74 7.81 -17.97
C PHE A 403 -11.80 7.44 -19.02
N LEU A 404 -12.93 8.14 -19.09
CA LEU A 404 -13.91 7.97 -20.17
C LEU A 404 -13.44 8.58 -21.49
N GLU A 405 -12.63 9.64 -21.43
CA GLU A 405 -11.99 10.24 -22.60
C GLU A 405 -10.77 9.42 -23.04
N ASP A 406 -9.92 9.04 -22.09
CA ASP A 406 -8.70 8.27 -22.29
C ASP A 406 -8.71 6.98 -21.47
N PRO A 407 -9.03 5.83 -22.09
CA PRO A 407 -9.10 4.53 -21.40
C PRO A 407 -7.77 4.03 -20.84
N SER A 408 -6.65 4.62 -21.22
CA SER A 408 -5.34 4.28 -20.64
C SER A 408 -5.21 4.76 -19.18
N ILE A 409 -6.05 5.72 -18.79
CA ILE A 409 -6.10 6.27 -17.43
C ILE A 409 -7.00 5.39 -16.56
N PRO A 410 -6.50 4.82 -15.46
CA PRO A 410 -7.33 4.05 -14.54
C PRO A 410 -8.32 4.93 -13.76
N PRO A 411 -9.57 4.49 -13.56
CA PRO A 411 -10.57 5.25 -12.79
C PRO A 411 -10.27 5.32 -11.30
N THR A 412 -9.38 4.46 -10.80
CA THR A 412 -9.13 4.29 -9.36
C THR A 412 -7.65 4.33 -9.02
N ASN A 413 -7.34 4.68 -7.78
CA ASN A 413 -5.97 4.73 -7.25
C ASN A 413 -5.51 3.42 -6.60
N ASN A 414 -6.15 2.30 -6.91
CA ASN A 414 -5.86 0.99 -6.27
C ASN A 414 -4.39 0.54 -6.45
N ALA A 415 -3.68 1.03 -7.48
CA ALA A 415 -2.29 0.68 -7.70
C ALA A 415 -1.38 1.24 -6.60
N ALA A 416 -1.55 2.52 -6.25
CA ALA A 416 -0.82 3.15 -5.15
C ALA A 416 -1.24 2.61 -3.78
N GLU A 417 -2.55 2.38 -3.57
CA GLU A 417 -3.06 1.78 -2.33
C GLU A 417 -2.44 0.38 -2.08
N ARG A 418 -2.31 -0.44 -3.13
CA ARG A 418 -1.64 -1.75 -3.03
C ARG A 418 -0.15 -1.63 -2.75
N ALA A 419 0.53 -0.67 -3.39
CA ALA A 419 1.96 -0.43 -3.16
C ALA A 419 2.23 0.01 -1.71
N LEU A 420 1.36 0.83 -1.12
CA LEU A 420 1.47 1.26 0.28
C LEU A 420 1.28 0.14 1.31
N ARG A 421 0.67 -1.00 0.95
CA ARG A 421 0.37 -2.07 1.92
C ARG A 421 1.62 -2.58 2.63
N SER A 422 2.74 -2.76 1.90
CA SER A 422 4.02 -3.18 2.49
C SER A 422 4.51 -2.18 3.54
N GLY A 423 4.41 -0.89 3.27
CA GLY A 423 4.73 0.18 4.21
C GLY A 423 3.79 0.24 5.42
N VAL A 424 2.48 0.06 5.21
CA VAL A 424 1.50 0.01 6.31
C VAL A 424 1.76 -1.17 7.24
N ILE A 425 2.09 -2.34 6.70
CA ILE A 425 2.46 -3.52 7.48
C ILE A 425 3.75 -3.25 8.26
N ALA A 426 4.80 -2.77 7.59
CA ALA A 426 6.08 -2.45 8.24
C ALA A 426 5.89 -1.46 9.39
N ARG A 427 5.11 -0.39 9.22
CA ARG A 427 4.79 0.58 10.29
C ARG A 427 4.16 -0.09 11.50
N LYS A 428 3.22 -1.02 11.29
CA LYS A 428 2.50 -1.70 12.39
C LYS A 428 3.39 -2.70 13.14
N VAL A 429 4.34 -3.30 12.45
CA VAL A 429 5.23 -4.34 13.00
C VAL A 429 6.54 -3.75 13.54
N SER A 430 7.12 -2.76 12.87
CA SER A 430 8.47 -2.22 13.14
C SER A 430 8.48 -0.81 13.74
N GLN A 431 7.33 -0.18 13.97
CA GLN A 431 7.19 1.16 14.58
C GLN A 431 7.88 2.32 13.85
N CYS A 432 8.07 2.22 12.52
CA CYS A 432 8.63 3.28 11.67
C CYS A 432 10.16 3.48 11.82
N SER A 433 10.67 4.68 11.51
CA SER A 433 12.09 4.99 11.44
C SER A 433 12.57 5.80 12.65
N LYS A 434 13.82 5.58 13.09
CA LYS A 434 14.42 6.37 14.16
C LYS A 434 15.10 7.64 13.65
N THR A 435 15.59 7.64 12.41
CA THR A 435 16.32 8.77 11.81
C THR A 435 15.81 9.04 10.41
N GLN A 436 16.03 10.28 9.90
CA GLN A 436 15.72 10.61 8.51
C GLN A 436 16.53 9.74 7.55
N ARG A 437 17.81 9.52 7.83
CA ARG A 437 18.68 8.65 7.02
C ARG A 437 18.14 7.22 6.94
N GLY A 438 17.65 6.67 8.06
CA GLY A 438 17.00 5.35 8.07
C GLY A 438 15.70 5.32 7.26
N ALA A 439 14.92 6.41 7.32
CA ALA A 439 13.72 6.56 6.51
C ALA A 439 14.04 6.65 5.00
N ASP A 440 15.09 7.38 4.63
CA ASP A 440 15.53 7.48 3.23
C ASP A 440 16.06 6.12 2.72
N SER A 441 16.82 5.39 3.54
CA SER A 441 17.26 4.02 3.23
C SER A 441 16.09 3.06 3.04
N ASP A 442 15.08 3.13 3.92
CA ASP A 442 13.87 2.32 3.82
C ASP A 442 13.09 2.60 2.53
N ALA A 443 12.87 3.88 2.22
CA ALA A 443 12.19 4.31 1.00
C ALA A 443 12.95 3.84 -0.26
N MET A 444 14.27 3.97 -0.28
CA MET A 444 15.13 3.59 -1.39
C MET A 444 15.07 2.07 -1.65
N ILE A 445 15.30 1.25 -0.62
CA ILE A 445 15.30 -0.21 -0.77
C ILE A 445 13.90 -0.72 -1.13
N LYS A 446 12.84 -0.19 -0.50
CA LYS A 446 11.45 -0.53 -0.86
C LYS A 446 11.14 -0.20 -2.33
N SER A 447 11.62 0.93 -2.83
CA SER A 447 11.44 1.30 -4.25
C SER A 447 12.07 0.28 -5.19
N VAL A 448 13.31 -0.13 -4.91
CA VAL A 448 14.02 -1.15 -5.69
C VAL A 448 13.31 -2.50 -5.61
N VAL A 449 12.94 -2.94 -4.40
CA VAL A 449 12.25 -4.23 -4.17
C VAL A 449 10.90 -4.30 -4.89
N GLU A 450 10.07 -3.27 -4.76
CA GLU A 450 8.74 -3.26 -5.39
C GLU A 450 8.83 -3.10 -6.91
N THR A 451 9.81 -2.36 -7.41
CA THR A 451 10.09 -2.25 -8.85
C THR A 451 10.56 -3.60 -9.41
N ALA A 452 11.48 -4.30 -8.74
CA ALA A 452 11.91 -5.64 -9.14
C ALA A 452 10.73 -6.62 -9.27
N ARG A 453 9.80 -6.60 -8.29
CA ARG A 453 8.57 -7.41 -8.34
C ARG A 453 7.70 -7.10 -9.56
N ARG A 454 7.61 -5.83 -9.96
CA ARG A 454 6.84 -5.43 -11.16
C ARG A 454 7.47 -5.89 -12.46
N HIS A 455 8.80 -6.04 -12.46
CA HIS A 455 9.56 -6.60 -13.59
C HIS A 455 9.62 -8.13 -13.55
N ALA A 456 8.88 -8.80 -12.68
CA ALA A 456 8.93 -10.25 -12.45
C ALA A 456 10.34 -10.77 -12.11
N GLN A 457 11.20 -9.90 -11.56
CA GLN A 457 12.53 -10.24 -11.06
C GLN A 457 12.47 -10.64 -9.59
N HIS A 458 13.34 -11.57 -9.17
CA HIS A 458 13.45 -11.88 -7.75
C HIS A 458 14.16 -10.74 -7.00
N PRO A 459 13.53 -10.06 -6.03
CA PRO A 459 14.12 -8.88 -5.41
C PRO A 459 15.48 -9.10 -4.74
N LEU A 460 15.69 -10.29 -4.15
CA LEU A 460 16.98 -10.63 -3.55
C LEU A 460 18.11 -10.60 -4.57
N ASP A 461 17.88 -11.13 -5.77
CA ASP A 461 18.94 -11.18 -6.83
C ASP A 461 19.25 -9.78 -7.34
N VAL A 462 18.23 -8.91 -7.47
CA VAL A 462 18.44 -7.51 -7.81
C VAL A 462 19.26 -6.80 -6.73
N LEU A 463 18.93 -7.01 -5.46
CA LEU A 463 19.68 -6.44 -4.34
C LEU A 463 21.13 -6.95 -4.31
N VAL A 464 21.37 -8.27 -4.55
CA VAL A 464 22.72 -8.83 -4.64
C VAL A 464 23.51 -8.16 -5.76
N GLY A 465 22.92 -8.00 -6.95
CA GLY A 465 23.58 -7.33 -8.08
C GLY A 465 24.01 -5.89 -7.75
N LEU A 466 23.20 -5.15 -6.99
CA LEU A 466 23.54 -3.79 -6.55
C LEU A 466 24.64 -3.77 -5.48
N GLN A 467 24.74 -4.81 -4.63
CA GLN A 467 25.80 -4.93 -3.64
C GLN A 467 27.15 -5.30 -4.28
N VAL A 468 27.15 -6.22 -5.25
CA VAL A 468 28.37 -6.62 -5.99
C VAL A 468 28.97 -5.45 -6.77
N ARG A 469 28.12 -4.63 -7.42
CA ARG A 469 28.57 -3.41 -8.12
C ARG A 469 29.10 -2.33 -7.16
N ALA A 470 28.74 -2.41 -5.88
CA ALA A 470 29.20 -1.51 -4.83
C ALA A 470 30.53 -1.95 -4.19
N ALA A 471 31.15 -3.07 -4.65
CA ALA A 471 32.43 -3.48 -4.12
C ALA A 471 33.45 -2.32 -4.29
N PRO A 472 34.25 -2.01 -3.30
CA PRO A 472 35.04 -0.80 -3.27
C PRO A 472 36.10 -0.83 -4.38
N ARG A 473 36.11 0.21 -5.18
CA ARG A 473 37.26 0.57 -6.02
C ARG A 473 38.36 1.15 -5.13
#